data_dbf60526217b2f7a0400e9df199fbfda
#
_entry.id   dbf60526217b2f7a0400e9df199fbfda
#
_cell.length_a   1.000
_cell.length_b   1.000
_cell.length_c   1.000
_cell.angle_alpha   90.00
_cell.angle_beta   90.00
_cell.angle_gamma   90.00
#
_symmetry.space_group_name_H-M   'P 1'
#
loop_
_entity.id
_entity.type
_entity.pdbx_description
1 polymer ?
#
loop_
_entity_poly.entity_id
_entity_poly.type
_entity_poly.pdbx_seq_one_letter_code
_entity_poly.pdbx_strand_id
1 'polypeptide(L)'
;DLDAWGRVAIAMQYEGDAGDIVPLAALHTRGDTGLTYLHAPEDESLRLKQYLGDIAFSADGRTICATSPVGSVAALWDARSGDYLATSEAADGCGIVALDDAFLVSGGDGRLRRLDARLNAPRAATQWLWDNHLIGIG
;
A
#
# COMPACT_ATOMS: atom_id res chain seq x y z
N ASP A 1 -1.74 3.40 8.87
CA ASP A 1 -1.57 2.22 9.74
C ASP A 1 -0.51 2.50 10.81
N LEU A 2 -0.57 1.79 11.92
CA LEU A 2 0.34 1.92 13.07
C LEU A 2 0.94 0.55 13.40
N ASP A 3 2.26 0.48 13.47
CA ASP A 3 2.93 -0.76 13.86
C ASP A 3 3.18 -0.88 15.38
N ALA A 4 3.68 -2.05 15.81
CA ALA A 4 3.97 -2.34 17.22
C ALA A 4 5.13 -1.50 17.80
N TRP A 5 5.94 -0.83 16.96
CA TRP A 5 7.08 0.00 17.39
C TRP A 5 6.75 1.48 17.42
N GLY A 6 5.51 1.86 17.13
CA GLY A 6 5.03 3.24 17.16
C GLY A 6 5.39 4.04 15.90
N ARG A 7 5.59 3.36 14.77
CA ARG A 7 5.69 4.00 13.45
C ARG A 7 4.31 4.06 12.82
N VAL A 8 4.00 5.18 12.19
CA VAL A 8 2.75 5.42 11.45
C VAL A 8 3.07 5.46 9.97
N ALA A 9 2.44 4.60 9.18
CA ALA A 9 2.44 4.68 7.74
C ALA A 9 1.23 5.51 7.27
N ILE A 10 1.47 6.43 6.35
CA ILE A 10 0.52 7.44 5.88
C ILE A 10 0.38 7.28 4.38
N ALA A 11 -0.85 7.06 3.90
CA ALA A 11 -1.22 7.15 2.49
C ALA A 11 -1.78 8.53 2.18
N MET A 12 -1.42 9.08 1.04
CA MET A 12 -1.79 10.43 0.63
C MET A 12 -2.36 10.43 -0.79
N GLN A 13 -3.08 11.51 -1.09
CA GLN A 13 -3.60 11.85 -2.41
C GLN A 13 -3.08 13.22 -2.79
N TYR A 14 -2.89 13.45 -4.08
CA TYR A 14 -2.45 14.73 -4.61
C TYR A 14 -3.36 15.17 -5.76
N GLU A 15 -3.91 16.39 -5.65
CA GLU A 15 -4.84 16.99 -6.61
C GLU A 15 -4.14 18.11 -7.40
N GLY A 16 -2.96 17.86 -7.93
CA GLY A 16 -2.24 18.79 -8.80
C GLY A 16 -2.24 18.34 -10.26
N ASP A 17 -1.25 18.82 -11.03
CA ASP A 17 -1.11 18.45 -12.43
C ASP A 17 -0.79 16.96 -12.58
N ALA A 18 -1.43 16.29 -13.55
CA ALA A 18 -1.34 14.83 -13.73
C ALA A 18 0.07 14.30 -14.00
N GLY A 19 1.00 15.18 -14.40
CA GLY A 19 2.42 14.85 -14.62
C GLY A 19 3.31 15.07 -13.40
N ASP A 20 2.79 15.64 -12.31
CA ASP A 20 3.57 15.89 -11.12
C ASP A 20 3.92 14.60 -10.40
N ILE A 21 5.18 14.43 -10.07
CA ILE A 21 5.69 13.30 -9.29
C ILE A 21 5.92 13.78 -7.87
N VAL A 22 5.03 13.36 -6.99
CA VAL A 22 5.09 13.66 -5.55
C VAL A 22 5.07 12.36 -4.75
N PRO A 23 5.74 12.31 -3.59
CA PRO A 23 5.62 11.15 -2.73
C PRO A 23 4.21 11.04 -2.18
N LEU A 24 3.59 9.87 -2.35
CA LEU A 24 2.22 9.58 -1.91
C LEU A 24 2.18 8.75 -0.61
N ALA A 25 3.33 8.27 -0.15
CA ALA A 25 3.45 7.55 1.09
C ALA A 25 4.50 8.18 1.99
N ALA A 26 4.29 8.11 3.29
CA ALA A 26 5.25 8.59 4.27
C ALA A 26 5.23 7.74 5.54
N LEU A 27 6.33 7.82 6.29
CA LEU A 27 6.47 7.28 7.62
C LEU A 27 6.65 8.40 8.63
N HIS A 28 6.07 8.21 9.81
CA HIS A 28 6.37 8.98 11.01
C HIS A 28 6.74 8.02 12.14
N THR A 29 7.84 8.29 12.82
CA THR A 29 8.22 7.54 14.01
C THR A 29 7.93 8.40 15.25
N ARG A 30 7.39 7.79 16.29
CA ARG A 30 7.10 8.50 17.55
C ARG A 30 8.35 9.19 18.09
N GLY A 31 8.25 10.48 18.28
CA GLY A 31 9.35 11.34 18.77
C GLY A 31 10.08 12.10 17.67
N ASP A 32 9.86 11.78 16.41
CA ASP A 32 10.38 12.56 15.29
C ASP A 32 9.58 13.85 15.09
N THR A 33 10.22 14.88 14.55
CA THR A 33 9.58 16.16 14.23
C THR A 33 9.09 16.28 12.80
N GLY A 34 9.34 15.27 11.97
CA GLY A 34 9.01 15.28 10.53
C GLY A 34 8.54 13.94 10.02
N LEU A 35 8.29 13.91 8.72
CA LEU A 35 7.94 12.71 7.96
C LEU A 35 9.12 12.23 7.13
N THR A 36 9.29 10.93 7.03
CA THR A 36 10.14 10.30 6.01
C THR A 36 9.27 9.93 4.83
N TYR A 37 9.46 10.61 3.70
CA TYR A 37 8.70 10.30 2.49
C TYR A 37 9.25 9.05 1.80
N LEU A 38 8.33 8.19 1.37
CA LEU A 38 8.63 6.97 0.63
C LEU A 38 8.54 7.27 -0.87
N HIS A 39 9.66 7.13 -1.55
CA HIS A 39 9.76 7.39 -2.98
C HIS A 39 9.68 6.08 -3.77
N ALA A 40 9.18 6.14 -4.99
CA ALA A 40 9.26 5.09 -5.99
C ALA A 40 9.99 5.64 -7.22
N PRO A 41 10.53 4.79 -8.11
CA PRO A 41 11.02 5.22 -9.42
C PRO A 41 9.96 6.02 -10.18
N GLU A 42 10.40 6.92 -11.08
CA GLU A 42 9.51 7.84 -11.78
C GLU A 42 8.35 7.14 -12.50
N ASP A 43 8.66 6.09 -13.25
CA ASP A 43 7.68 5.29 -13.98
C ASP A 43 6.67 4.59 -13.04
N GLU A 44 7.12 4.10 -11.89
CA GLU A 44 6.26 3.48 -10.90
C GLU A 44 5.42 4.53 -10.14
N SER A 45 5.99 5.71 -9.86
CA SER A 45 5.25 6.83 -9.27
C SER A 45 4.10 7.28 -10.16
N LEU A 46 4.31 7.35 -11.46
CA LEU A 46 3.27 7.67 -12.44
C LEU A 46 2.16 6.60 -12.50
N ARG A 47 2.48 5.33 -12.22
CA ARG A 47 1.49 4.25 -12.13
C ARG A 47 0.57 4.41 -10.95
N LEU A 48 1.00 5.03 -9.85
CA LEU A 48 0.16 5.29 -8.68
C LEU A 48 -0.95 6.31 -8.93
N LYS A 49 -0.91 7.04 -10.04
CA LYS A 49 -1.94 8.01 -10.45
C LYS A 49 -2.30 9.02 -9.36
N GLN A 50 -1.28 9.47 -8.61
CA GLN A 50 -1.41 10.48 -7.54
C GLN A 50 -2.42 10.12 -6.44
N TYR A 51 -2.72 8.82 -6.29
CA TYR A 51 -3.75 8.36 -5.38
C TYR A 51 -3.36 7.06 -4.68
N LEU A 52 -3.23 7.09 -3.35
CA LEU A 52 -3.20 5.89 -2.53
C LEU A 52 -4.50 5.77 -1.74
N GLY A 53 -5.11 4.58 -1.80
CA GLY A 53 -6.39 4.30 -1.14
C GLY A 53 -6.21 3.81 0.29
N ASP A 54 -5.29 2.87 0.50
CA ASP A 54 -5.04 2.26 1.80
C ASP A 54 -3.55 1.90 1.95
N ILE A 55 -3.09 1.72 3.20
CA ILE A 55 -1.69 1.41 3.52
C ILE A 55 -1.60 0.54 4.77
N ALA A 56 -0.73 -0.47 4.75
CA ALA A 56 -0.49 -1.34 5.89
C ALA A 56 0.98 -1.71 6.05
N PHE A 57 1.42 -1.91 7.30
CA PHE A 57 2.64 -2.64 7.60
C PHE A 57 2.42 -4.15 7.45
N SER A 58 3.45 -4.89 7.06
CA SER A 58 3.48 -6.35 7.21
C SER A 58 3.41 -6.74 8.68
N ALA A 59 2.99 -7.96 8.97
CA ALA A 59 2.86 -8.45 10.35
C ALA A 59 4.18 -8.37 11.14
N ASP A 60 5.32 -8.53 10.46
CA ASP A 60 6.65 -8.38 11.06
C ASP A 60 7.18 -6.92 11.03
N GLY A 61 6.39 -5.96 10.54
CA GLY A 61 6.72 -4.56 10.44
C GLY A 61 7.89 -4.19 9.54
N ARG A 62 8.34 -5.10 8.67
CA ARG A 62 9.51 -4.87 7.80
C ARG A 62 9.17 -4.28 6.45
N THR A 63 7.95 -4.47 6.01
CA THR A 63 7.47 -4.00 4.70
C THR A 63 6.24 -3.13 4.88
N ILE A 64 6.10 -2.15 4.02
CA ILE A 64 4.89 -1.35 3.87
C ILE A 64 4.32 -1.66 2.51
N CYS A 65 3.00 -1.88 2.45
CA CYS A 65 2.27 -2.00 1.20
C CYS A 65 1.17 -0.93 1.15
N ALA A 66 1.04 -0.26 0.02
CA ALA A 66 -0.06 0.67 -0.22
C ALA A 66 -0.75 0.36 -1.54
N THR A 67 -2.07 0.53 -1.57
CA THR A 67 -2.90 0.31 -2.76
C THR A 67 -3.16 1.62 -3.49
N SER A 68 -3.20 1.55 -4.81
CA SER A 68 -3.70 2.60 -5.68
C SER A 68 -4.85 2.06 -6.53
N PRO A 69 -6.11 2.28 -6.14
CA PRO A 69 -7.27 1.87 -6.92
C PRO A 69 -7.26 2.46 -8.33
N VAL A 70 -6.98 3.76 -8.43
CA VAL A 70 -6.92 4.48 -9.71
C VAL A 70 -5.79 3.95 -10.61
N GLY A 71 -4.63 3.63 -10.01
CA GLY A 71 -3.49 3.04 -10.70
C GLY A 71 -3.65 1.55 -10.97
N SER A 72 -4.61 0.88 -10.31
CA SER A 72 -4.80 -0.57 -10.35
C SER A 72 -3.56 -1.36 -9.92
N VAL A 73 -2.82 -0.85 -8.94
CA VAL A 73 -1.57 -1.41 -8.43
C VAL A 73 -1.50 -1.37 -6.91
N ALA A 74 -0.60 -2.19 -6.37
CA ALA A 74 -0.12 -2.09 -4.99
C ALA A 74 1.39 -1.97 -5.00
N ALA A 75 1.94 -1.01 -4.26
CA ALA A 75 3.37 -0.74 -4.18
C ALA A 75 3.92 -1.10 -2.80
N LEU A 76 5.17 -1.56 -2.76
CA LEU A 76 5.85 -2.03 -1.56
C LEU A 76 7.14 -1.26 -1.32
N TRP A 77 7.40 -0.98 -0.03
CA TRP A 77 8.64 -0.36 0.46
C TRP A 77 9.20 -1.12 1.65
N ASP A 78 10.50 -1.08 1.82
CA ASP A 78 11.16 -1.49 3.07
C ASP A 78 10.83 -0.48 4.16
N ALA A 79 10.27 -0.94 5.26
CA ALA A 79 9.80 -0.07 6.34
C ALA A 79 10.92 0.52 7.19
N ARG A 80 12.16 0.05 7.05
CA ARG A 80 13.32 0.54 7.79
C ARG A 80 14.10 1.58 6.99
N SER A 81 14.39 1.27 5.72
CA SER A 81 15.19 2.16 4.86
C SER A 81 14.34 3.17 4.10
N GLY A 82 13.03 2.89 3.89
CA GLY A 82 12.17 3.64 3.00
C GLY A 82 12.38 3.31 1.51
N ASP A 83 13.24 2.34 1.20
CA ASP A 83 13.53 1.96 -0.18
C ASP A 83 12.33 1.32 -0.85
N TYR A 84 12.09 1.70 -2.09
CA TYR A 84 11.10 1.05 -2.95
C TYR A 84 11.53 -0.40 -3.25
N LEU A 85 10.60 -1.31 -3.13
CA LEU A 85 10.84 -2.73 -3.38
C LEU A 85 10.24 -3.18 -4.70
N ALA A 86 8.96 -2.93 -4.91
CA ALA A 86 8.25 -3.42 -6.09
C ALA A 86 6.84 -2.85 -6.20
N THR A 87 6.24 -3.03 -7.39
CA THR A 87 4.81 -2.82 -7.65
C THR A 87 4.18 -4.09 -8.23
N SER A 88 2.99 -4.42 -7.79
CA SER A 88 2.17 -5.53 -8.30
C SER A 88 0.84 -5.04 -8.84
N GLU A 89 0.31 -5.76 -9.84
CA GLU A 89 -1.04 -5.51 -10.34
C GLU A 89 -2.08 -5.83 -9.26
N ALA A 90 -2.92 -4.85 -8.97
CA ALA A 90 -4.02 -4.94 -8.01
C ALA A 90 -5.23 -4.16 -8.54
N ALA A 91 -5.86 -4.69 -9.59
CA ALA A 91 -6.99 -4.03 -10.25
C ALA A 91 -8.04 -3.60 -9.24
N ASP A 92 -8.33 -2.29 -9.22
CA ASP A 92 -9.26 -1.64 -8.30
C ASP A 92 -8.98 -2.01 -6.82
N GLY A 93 -7.67 -2.13 -6.47
CA GLY A 93 -7.23 -2.52 -5.13
C GLY A 93 -7.56 -1.44 -4.12
N CYS A 94 -8.51 -1.72 -3.23
CA CYS A 94 -9.05 -0.75 -2.28
C CYS A 94 -8.49 -0.93 -0.88
N GLY A 95 -8.91 -1.97 -0.15
CA GLY A 95 -8.48 -2.23 1.21
C GLY A 95 -7.28 -3.18 1.28
N ILE A 96 -6.47 -3.04 2.33
CA ILE A 96 -5.31 -3.88 2.58
C ILE A 96 -5.20 -4.27 4.05
N VAL A 97 -4.84 -5.51 4.30
CA VAL A 97 -4.54 -6.00 5.64
C VAL A 97 -3.34 -6.95 5.61
N ALA A 98 -2.51 -6.90 6.65
CA ALA A 98 -1.40 -7.83 6.81
C ALA A 98 -1.90 -9.23 7.18
N LEU A 99 -1.28 -10.25 6.58
CA LEU A 99 -1.28 -11.63 6.99
C LEU A 99 0.11 -11.97 7.55
N ASP A 100 0.29 -13.14 8.15
CA ASP A 100 1.57 -13.54 8.77
C ASP A 100 2.77 -13.39 7.81
N ASP A 101 2.59 -13.73 6.54
CA ASP A 101 3.65 -13.79 5.53
C ASP A 101 3.32 -13.03 4.23
N ALA A 102 2.24 -12.24 4.21
CA ALA A 102 1.75 -11.57 3.02
C ALA A 102 0.82 -10.40 3.37
N PHE A 103 0.30 -9.76 2.33
CA PHE A 103 -0.83 -8.84 2.42
C PHE A 103 -2.05 -9.45 1.73
N LEU A 104 -3.23 -9.18 2.25
CA LEU A 104 -4.49 -9.42 1.57
C LEU A 104 -5.03 -8.08 1.07
N VAL A 105 -5.27 -8.00 -0.23
CA VAL A 105 -5.83 -6.81 -0.89
C VAL A 105 -7.22 -7.13 -1.41
N SER A 106 -8.21 -6.32 -1.03
CA SER A 106 -9.55 -6.36 -1.62
C SER A 106 -9.62 -5.45 -2.84
N GLY A 107 -10.36 -5.85 -3.85
CA GLY A 107 -10.62 -5.04 -5.03
C GLY A 107 -12.11 -4.78 -5.21
N GLY A 108 -12.48 -3.59 -5.67
CA GLY A 108 -13.84 -3.26 -6.04
C GLY A 108 -14.40 -4.17 -7.14
N ASP A 109 -13.51 -4.87 -7.85
CA ASP A 109 -13.85 -5.94 -8.81
C ASP A 109 -14.32 -7.26 -8.17
N GLY A 110 -14.50 -7.31 -6.85
CA GLY A 110 -14.92 -8.48 -6.10
C GLY A 110 -13.83 -9.51 -5.83
N ARG A 111 -12.57 -9.20 -6.12
CA ARG A 111 -11.45 -10.12 -5.91
C ARG A 111 -10.70 -9.83 -4.63
N LEU A 112 -10.22 -10.90 -4.00
CA LEU A 112 -9.21 -10.86 -2.97
C LEU A 112 -7.89 -11.35 -3.56
N ARG A 113 -6.81 -10.61 -3.33
CA ARG A 113 -5.47 -10.91 -3.82
C ARG A 113 -4.53 -11.03 -2.65
N ARG A 114 -3.83 -12.14 -2.56
CA ARG A 114 -2.75 -12.32 -1.59
C ARG A 114 -1.44 -11.91 -2.25
N LEU A 115 -0.80 -10.87 -1.74
CA LEU A 115 0.50 -10.39 -2.18
C LEU A 115 1.56 -10.84 -1.17
N ASP A 116 2.43 -11.74 -1.54
CA ASP A 116 3.61 -12.10 -0.75
C ASP A 116 4.79 -11.18 -1.09
N ALA A 117 5.92 -11.33 -0.37
CA ALA A 117 7.14 -10.55 -0.61
C ALA A 117 7.75 -10.76 -2.02
N ARG A 118 7.27 -11.75 -2.77
CA ARG A 118 7.65 -12.03 -4.16
C ARG A 118 6.59 -11.55 -5.16
N LEU A 119 5.55 -10.87 -4.66
CA LEU A 119 4.41 -10.37 -5.43
C LEU A 119 3.63 -11.47 -6.19
N ASN A 120 3.69 -12.71 -5.71
CA ASN A 120 2.83 -13.77 -6.19
C ASN A 120 1.43 -13.54 -5.65
N ALA A 121 0.45 -13.46 -6.53
CA ALA A 121 -0.93 -13.19 -6.17
C ALA A 121 -1.84 -14.38 -6.56
N PRO A 122 -2.03 -15.38 -5.69
CA PRO A 122 -3.17 -16.25 -5.84
C PRO A 122 -4.45 -15.43 -5.67
N ARG A 123 -5.39 -15.61 -6.59
CA ARG A 123 -6.63 -14.84 -6.66
C ARG A 123 -7.79 -15.69 -6.18
N ALA A 124 -8.57 -15.17 -5.23
CA ALA A 124 -9.89 -15.68 -4.92
C ALA A 124 -10.93 -14.69 -5.45
N ALA A 125 -11.91 -15.15 -6.18
CA ALA A 125 -13.06 -14.37 -6.60
C ALA A 125 -14.18 -14.54 -5.56
N THR A 126 -14.87 -13.46 -5.23
CA THR A 126 -16.06 -13.48 -4.37
C THR A 126 -17.24 -12.89 -5.13
N GLN A 127 -18.46 -13.10 -4.60
CA GLN A 127 -19.66 -12.44 -5.11
C GLN A 127 -19.87 -11.03 -4.52
N TRP A 128 -18.98 -10.58 -3.66
CA TRP A 128 -19.06 -9.31 -2.96
C TRP A 128 -18.24 -8.26 -3.70
N LEU A 129 -18.73 -7.03 -3.71
CA LEU A 129 -17.95 -5.85 -4.05
C LEU A 129 -17.39 -5.30 -2.73
N TRP A 130 -16.07 -5.16 -2.67
CA TRP A 130 -15.38 -4.70 -1.47
C TRP A 130 -15.22 -3.18 -1.49
N ASP A 131 -15.37 -2.57 -0.34
CA ASP A 131 -15.10 -1.15 -0.15
C ASP A 131 -13.69 -0.91 0.42
N ASN A 132 -13.40 0.31 0.80
CA ASN A 132 -12.07 0.89 0.90
C ASN A 132 -11.13 0.29 1.94
N HIS A 133 -11.59 -0.33 3.01
CA HIS A 133 -10.70 -0.74 4.09
C HIS A 133 -10.93 -2.19 4.53
N LEU A 134 -9.82 -2.88 4.84
CA LEU A 134 -9.82 -4.15 5.54
C LEU A 134 -9.25 -3.97 6.94
N ILE A 135 -9.81 -4.67 7.92
CA ILE A 135 -9.30 -4.72 9.29
C ILE A 135 -9.10 -6.19 9.66
N GLY A 136 -7.90 -6.53 10.12
CA GLY A 136 -7.61 -7.80 10.75
C GLY A 136 -8.22 -7.82 12.15
N ILE A 137 -9.06 -8.81 12.44
CA ILE A 137 -9.53 -9.12 13.79
C ILE A 137 -8.82 -10.39 14.23
N GLY A 138 -7.89 -10.26 15.20
CA GLY A 138 -7.15 -11.36 15.79
C GLY A 138 -7.98 -12.17 16.77
#